data_cc9f13ea80ca66ecd862d29e9158732b
#
_entry.id   cc9f13ea80ca66ecd862d29e9158732b
#
_cell.length_a   1.000
_cell.length_b   1.000
_cell.length_c   1.000
_cell.angle_alpha   90.00
_cell.angle_beta   90.00
_cell.angle_gamma   90.00
#
_symmetry.space_group_name_H-M   'P 1'
#
loop_
_entity.id
_entity.type
_entity.pdbx_description
1 polymer ?
#
loop_
_entity_poly.entity_id
_entity_poly.type
_entity_poly.pdbx_seq_one_letter_code
_entity_poly.pdbx_strand_id
1 'polypeptide(L)'
;VPSAAPPAATAGSEALRLPQGGTRPAPRDGEGPARSLGDSLRNLDRHLGGGGGARGLGRQIGSLFFDPQGADFTEWVSHFRREVYRNWLIPQAVMLGFRGHVDIEFWVERDGRVTDLKVMKSSGTSSLDRAAANALLASRLQALPADFAPARLYIQASFFYNEEPQG
;
A
#
# COMPACT_ATOMS: atom_id res chain seq x y z
N VAL A 1 -1.07 69.48 -22.27
CA VAL A 1 -1.50 69.15 -22.23
C VAL A 1 -2.00 67.95 -22.25
N PRO A 2 -2.35 67.30 -22.24
CA PRO A 2 -2.89 66.39 -22.07
C PRO A 2 -3.12 65.25 -22.28
N SER A 3 -3.07 64.75 -22.21
CA SER A 3 -3.21 63.98 -22.22
C SER A 3 -3.60 62.92 -22.23
N ALA A 4 -3.83 62.56 -22.26
CA ALA A 4 -4.24 61.74 -22.34
C ALA A 4 -4.48 60.63 -22.18
N ALA A 5 -4.18 60.05 -22.32
CA ALA A 5 -4.20 58.93 -22.03
C ALA A 5 -4.97 57.96 -21.90
N PRO A 6 -5.66 57.82 -21.76
CA PRO A 6 -6.48 56.91 -21.50
C PRO A 6 -6.66 55.65 -22.11
N PRO A 7 -6.34 55.43 -23.05
CA PRO A 7 -6.69 54.26 -23.69
C PRO A 7 -6.35 53.00 -23.02
N ALA A 8 -5.51 53.05 -22.28
CA ALA A 8 -5.14 51.87 -21.68
C ALA A 8 -6.17 51.02 -21.12
N ALA A 9 -7.10 51.58 -20.67
CA ALA A 9 -8.09 50.86 -20.01
C ALA A 9 -8.72 49.83 -20.85
N THR A 10 -8.84 50.08 -22.07
CA THR A 10 -9.56 49.19 -22.87
C THR A 10 -8.86 47.93 -22.99
N ALA A 11 -7.64 47.96 -22.99
CA ALA A 11 -6.93 46.77 -23.19
C ALA A 11 -7.20 45.79 -22.10
N GLY A 12 -7.38 46.31 -20.99
CA GLY A 12 -7.61 45.42 -19.92
C GLY A 12 -8.84 44.66 -20.04
N SER A 13 -9.79 45.30 -20.57
CA SER A 13 -11.04 44.66 -20.58
C SER A 13 -10.99 43.55 -21.50
N GLU A 14 -10.28 43.64 -22.54
CA GLU A 14 -10.24 42.57 -23.39
C GLU A 14 -9.59 41.42 -22.84
N ALA A 15 -8.61 41.60 -22.12
CA ALA A 15 -7.95 40.48 -21.54
C ALA A 15 -8.86 39.68 -20.72
N LEU A 16 -9.75 40.34 -20.08
CA LEU A 16 -10.62 39.61 -19.24
C LEU A 16 -11.52 38.70 -19.99
N ARG A 17 -11.72 38.93 -21.17
CA ARG A 17 -12.59 38.11 -21.83
C ARG A 17 -12.02 36.86 -22.17
N LEU A 18 -10.82 36.72 -22.32
CA LEU A 18 -10.29 35.51 -22.63
C LEU A 18 -10.79 34.35 -22.03
N PRO A 19 -10.89 34.29 -20.91
CA PRO A 19 -11.26 33.16 -20.22
C PRO A 19 -12.38 32.44 -20.71
N GLN A 20 -13.26 33.05 -21.22
CA GLN A 20 -14.33 32.40 -21.52
C GLN A 20 -14.20 31.53 -22.54
N GLY A 21 -13.44 31.77 -23.28
CA GLY A 21 -13.41 30.94 -24.33
C GLY A 21 -13.21 29.65 -24.03
N GLY A 22 -12.67 29.49 -23.13
CA GLY A 22 -12.29 28.28 -22.81
C GLY A 22 -13.24 27.30 -22.82
N THR A 23 -14.08 27.40 -23.20
CA THR A 23 -14.98 26.50 -23.23
C THR A 23 -14.40 25.25 -23.34
N ARG A 24 -14.02 24.69 -22.50
CA ARG A 24 -13.57 23.56 -22.50
C ARG A 24 -14.48 22.66 -22.98
N PRO A 25 -14.12 21.78 -23.53
CA PRO A 25 -14.93 20.84 -24.07
C PRO A 25 -15.54 20.09 -23.01
N ALA A 26 -16.57 19.84 -23.18
CA ALA A 26 -17.23 19.14 -22.19
C ALA A 26 -16.68 17.81 -22.21
N PRO A 27 -16.68 17.25 -21.29
CA PRO A 27 -16.15 16.00 -21.15
C PRO A 27 -16.98 15.12 -21.88
N ARG A 28 -16.49 14.23 -22.47
CA ARG A 28 -17.17 13.46 -23.17
C ARG A 28 -17.87 12.61 -22.46
N ASP A 29 -18.78 12.55 -22.58
CA ASP A 29 -19.60 11.64 -22.25
C ASP A 29 -19.38 10.68 -21.30
N GLY A 30 -19.98 10.52 -20.67
CA GLY A 30 -20.13 9.51 -19.83
C GLY A 30 -18.99 8.76 -19.42
N GLU A 31 -18.04 8.78 -20.04
CA GLU A 31 -17.04 8.05 -19.70
C GLU A 31 -16.43 8.49 -18.61
N GLY A 32 -16.35 9.46 -18.44
CA GLY A 32 -15.65 9.87 -17.52
C GLY A 32 -15.76 9.78 -16.17
N PRO A 33 -16.27 10.63 -15.53
CA PRO A 33 -16.26 10.73 -14.12
C PRO A 33 -16.80 9.59 -13.38
N ALA A 34 -17.83 9.13 -13.76
CA ALA A 34 -18.45 8.10 -13.01
C ALA A 34 -17.59 6.86 -13.05
N ARG A 35 -17.06 6.59 -14.22
CA ARG A 35 -16.28 5.47 -14.34
C ARG A 35 -15.07 5.65 -13.56
N SER A 36 -14.52 6.79 -13.58
CA SER A 36 -13.33 7.01 -12.90
C SER A 36 -13.45 6.85 -11.41
N LEU A 37 -14.56 7.20 -10.82
CA LEU A 37 -14.73 7.06 -9.41
C LEU A 37 -14.84 5.59 -9.07
N GLY A 38 -15.61 4.86 -9.80
CA GLY A 38 -15.77 3.46 -9.54
C GLY A 38 -14.49 2.70 -9.74
N ASP A 39 -13.76 3.05 -10.78
CA ASP A 39 -12.50 2.39 -11.04
C ASP A 39 -11.47 2.79 -10.00
N SER A 40 -11.50 4.03 -9.55
CA SER A 40 -10.59 4.47 -8.52
C SER A 40 -10.86 3.74 -7.21
N LEU A 41 -12.12 3.55 -6.89
CA LEU A 41 -12.45 2.83 -5.67
C LEU A 41 -12.06 1.35 -5.78
N ARG A 42 -12.29 0.75 -6.92
CA ARG A 42 -11.91 -0.62 -7.09
C ARG A 42 -10.41 -0.77 -7.09
N ASN A 43 -9.71 0.18 -7.68
CA ASN A 43 -8.28 0.13 -7.67
C ASN A 43 -7.75 0.37 -6.27
N LEU A 44 -8.38 1.27 -5.54
CA LEU A 44 -7.98 1.53 -4.19
C LEU A 44 -8.16 0.28 -3.34
N ASP A 45 -9.26 -0.39 -3.52
CA ASP A 45 -9.54 -1.59 -2.78
C ASP A 45 -8.53 -2.68 -3.15
N ARG A 46 -8.22 -2.80 -4.42
CA ARG A 46 -7.28 -3.77 -4.88
C ARG A 46 -5.89 -3.44 -4.34
N HIS A 47 -5.56 -2.16 -4.29
CA HIS A 47 -4.28 -1.75 -3.78
C HIS A 47 -4.22 -1.89 -2.25
N LEU A 48 -5.29 -1.57 -1.56
CA LEU A 48 -5.29 -1.71 -0.12
C LEU A 48 -5.34 -3.19 0.26
N GLY A 49 -6.07 -3.97 -0.48
CA GLY A 49 -6.16 -5.38 -0.19
C GLY A 49 -4.99 -6.17 -0.72
N GLY A 50 -4.40 -5.71 -1.78
CA GLY A 50 -3.30 -6.43 -2.36
C GLY A 50 -1.93 -5.89 -2.06
N GLY A 51 -1.84 -4.98 -1.18
CA GLY A 51 -0.54 -4.47 -0.83
C GLY A 51 -0.07 -3.27 -1.64
N GLY A 52 -0.78 -2.96 -2.70
CA GLY A 52 -0.36 -1.85 -3.52
C GLY A 52 -0.49 -0.51 -2.86
N GLY A 53 -1.48 -0.38 -2.00
CA GLY A 53 -1.67 0.89 -1.33
C GLY A 53 -0.54 1.25 -0.40
N ALA A 54 0.22 0.28 -0.01
CA ALA A 54 1.30 0.56 0.89
C ALA A 54 2.50 1.17 0.20
N ARG A 55 2.54 1.16 -1.12
CA ARG A 55 3.61 1.76 -1.80
C ARG A 55 3.80 3.18 -1.44
N GLY A 56 2.74 3.94 -1.34
CA GLY A 56 2.82 5.34 -0.99
C GLY A 56 3.36 5.57 0.40
N LEU A 57 3.35 4.55 1.24
CA LEU A 57 3.83 4.67 2.60
C LEU A 57 5.23 4.08 2.75
N GLY A 58 5.83 3.68 1.66
CA GLY A 58 7.19 3.16 1.70
C GLY A 58 7.36 1.78 2.27
N ARG A 59 6.30 1.00 2.35
CA ARG A 59 6.39 -0.36 2.86
C ARG A 59 5.50 -1.31 2.06
N GLN A 60 5.92 -2.54 1.94
CA GLN A 60 5.12 -3.54 1.21
C GLN A 60 5.49 -4.95 1.66
N ILE A 61 4.50 -5.80 1.84
CA ILE A 61 4.73 -7.20 2.11
C ILE A 61 4.83 -7.91 0.76
N GLY A 62 5.87 -8.70 0.58
CA GLY A 62 6.04 -9.47 -0.63
C GLY A 62 5.22 -10.73 -0.62
N SER A 63 5.59 -11.69 -1.43
CA SER A 63 4.90 -12.97 -1.49
C SER A 63 5.13 -13.74 -0.21
N LEU A 64 4.14 -14.51 0.18
CA LEU A 64 4.26 -15.40 1.30
C LEU A 64 4.55 -16.79 0.76
N PHE A 65 5.51 -17.46 1.35
CA PHE A 65 5.84 -18.81 0.94
C PHE A 65 5.46 -19.79 2.05
N PHE A 66 4.55 -20.68 1.76
CA PHE A 66 4.11 -21.72 2.68
C PHE A 66 3.43 -22.83 1.90
N ASP A 67 3.27 -23.98 2.51
CA ASP A 67 2.62 -25.12 1.88
C ASP A 67 1.20 -25.26 2.43
N PRO A 68 0.18 -24.96 1.64
CA PRO A 68 -1.20 -25.02 2.11
C PRO A 68 -1.74 -26.44 2.24
N GLN A 69 -1.00 -27.43 1.72
CA GLN A 69 -1.41 -28.83 1.77
C GLN A 69 -2.87 -29.04 1.33
N GLY A 70 -3.25 -28.41 0.27
CA GLY A 70 -4.59 -28.56 -0.29
C GLY A 70 -5.68 -27.73 0.37
N ALA A 71 -5.37 -27.02 1.44
CA ALA A 71 -6.37 -26.17 2.10
C ALA A 71 -6.51 -24.84 1.39
N ASP A 72 -7.65 -24.19 1.56
CA ASP A 72 -7.87 -22.89 0.96
C ASP A 72 -7.47 -21.79 1.95
N PHE A 73 -6.40 -21.10 1.65
CA PHE A 73 -5.89 -20.03 2.50
C PHE A 73 -6.23 -18.62 1.98
N THR A 74 -7.07 -18.51 0.96
CA THR A 74 -7.37 -17.22 0.34
C THR A 74 -7.83 -16.17 1.34
N GLU A 75 -8.81 -16.49 2.16
CA GLU A 75 -9.28 -15.55 3.13
C GLU A 75 -8.29 -15.35 4.24
N TRP A 76 -7.63 -16.39 4.65
CA TRP A 76 -6.64 -16.31 5.72
C TRP A 76 -5.49 -15.38 5.33
N VAL A 77 -5.00 -15.48 4.10
CA VAL A 77 -3.92 -14.64 3.61
C VAL A 77 -4.38 -13.18 3.53
N SER A 78 -5.62 -12.94 3.10
CA SER A 78 -6.15 -11.59 3.05
C SER A 78 -6.21 -10.97 4.44
N HIS A 79 -6.67 -11.73 5.40
CA HIS A 79 -6.75 -11.26 6.79
C HIS A 79 -5.34 -11.02 7.33
N PHE A 80 -4.41 -11.94 7.05
CA PHE A 80 -3.03 -11.82 7.47
C PHE A 80 -2.44 -10.49 6.98
N ARG A 81 -2.59 -10.20 5.70
CA ARG A 81 -2.04 -8.97 5.16
C ARG A 81 -2.63 -7.73 5.81
N ARG A 82 -3.93 -7.71 5.98
CA ARG A 82 -4.60 -6.55 6.61
C ARG A 82 -4.12 -6.35 8.05
N GLU A 83 -4.02 -7.44 8.79
CA GLU A 83 -3.58 -7.32 10.18
C GLU A 83 -2.13 -6.88 10.30
N VAL A 84 -1.28 -7.44 9.49
CA VAL A 84 0.12 -7.08 9.54
C VAL A 84 0.31 -5.61 9.12
N TYR A 85 -0.34 -5.16 8.05
CA TYR A 85 -0.24 -3.77 7.64
C TYR A 85 -0.76 -2.84 8.74
N ARG A 86 -1.80 -3.24 9.44
CA ARG A 86 -2.37 -2.42 10.49
C ARG A 86 -1.37 -2.24 11.65
N ASN A 87 -0.63 -3.26 11.97
CA ASN A 87 0.30 -3.24 13.08
C ASN A 87 1.74 -2.88 12.69
N TRP A 88 1.98 -2.64 11.42
CA TRP A 88 3.31 -2.38 10.92
C TRP A 88 3.59 -0.88 10.96
N LEU A 89 4.21 -0.43 12.02
CA LEU A 89 4.52 0.97 12.16
C LEU A 89 5.70 1.33 11.25
N ILE A 90 5.60 2.47 10.60
CA ILE A 90 6.62 2.89 9.67
C ILE A 90 7.77 3.52 10.44
N PRO A 91 8.97 2.96 10.40
CA PRO A 91 10.11 3.55 11.11
C PRO A 91 10.49 4.88 10.51
N GLN A 92 11.01 5.78 11.34
CA GLN A 92 11.44 7.07 10.87
C GLN A 92 12.51 6.92 9.78
N ALA A 93 13.33 5.90 9.84
CA ALA A 93 14.34 5.65 8.82
C ALA A 93 13.75 5.58 7.41
N VAL A 94 12.53 5.04 7.27
CA VAL A 94 11.87 4.96 5.98
C VAL A 94 11.54 6.35 5.47
N MET A 95 11.13 7.24 6.39
CA MET A 95 10.80 8.60 6.02
C MET A 95 12.05 9.38 5.60
N LEU A 96 13.20 8.93 6.04
CA LEU A 96 14.47 9.53 5.66
C LEU A 96 15.06 8.88 4.41
N GLY A 97 14.33 7.99 3.78
CA GLY A 97 14.78 7.40 2.53
C GLY A 97 15.55 6.10 2.63
N PHE A 98 15.65 5.54 3.84
CA PHE A 98 16.35 4.27 3.96
C PHE A 98 15.54 3.19 3.23
N ARG A 99 16.24 2.28 2.60
CA ARG A 99 15.64 1.23 1.78
C ARG A 99 16.15 -0.12 2.22
N GLY A 100 15.43 -1.13 1.90
CA GLY A 100 15.87 -2.49 2.16
C GLY A 100 14.71 -3.43 2.33
N HIS A 101 15.02 -4.67 2.54
CA HIS A 101 13.98 -5.65 2.84
C HIS A 101 14.50 -6.62 3.89
N VAL A 102 13.60 -7.20 4.62
CA VAL A 102 13.93 -8.17 5.65
C VAL A 102 13.13 -9.44 5.35
N ASP A 103 13.79 -10.57 5.39
CA ASP A 103 13.13 -11.86 5.20
C ASP A 103 12.99 -12.51 6.57
N ILE A 104 11.79 -12.90 6.90
CA ILE A 104 11.47 -13.47 8.21
C ILE A 104 10.78 -14.81 8.03
N GLU A 105 11.15 -15.78 8.85
CA GLU A 105 10.44 -17.03 8.88
C GLU A 105 9.76 -17.13 10.23
N PHE A 106 8.64 -17.76 10.29
CA PHE A 106 7.89 -17.91 11.53
C PHE A 106 6.88 -19.03 11.41
N TRP A 107 6.35 -19.47 12.55
CA TRP A 107 5.29 -20.46 12.57
C TRP A 107 4.01 -19.79 13.05
N VAL A 108 2.90 -20.25 12.55
CA VAL A 108 1.58 -19.82 13.01
C VAL A 108 0.93 -21.06 13.62
N GLU A 109 0.55 -20.94 14.87
CA GLU A 109 -0.09 -22.06 15.57
C GLU A 109 -1.55 -22.16 15.13
N ARG A 110 -2.18 -23.27 15.47
CA ARG A 110 -3.57 -23.50 15.05
C ARG A 110 -4.51 -22.36 15.44
N ASP A 111 -4.28 -21.72 16.56
CA ASP A 111 -5.12 -20.61 17.03
C ASP A 111 -4.73 -19.26 16.43
N GLY A 112 -3.75 -19.21 15.58
CA GLY A 112 -3.33 -17.97 14.94
C GLY A 112 -2.14 -17.26 15.58
N ARG A 113 -1.57 -17.83 16.64
CA ARG A 113 -0.43 -17.17 17.30
C ARG A 113 0.84 -17.35 16.47
N VAL A 114 1.64 -16.31 16.39
CA VAL A 114 2.94 -16.34 15.70
C VAL A 114 3.97 -16.83 16.72
N THR A 115 4.72 -17.86 16.36
CA THR A 115 5.75 -18.41 17.25
C THR A 115 7.03 -18.64 16.45
N ASP A 116 8.13 -18.83 17.14
CA ASP A 116 9.43 -19.13 16.54
C ASP A 116 9.83 -18.22 15.38
N LEU A 117 9.62 -16.92 15.58
CA LEU A 117 9.94 -15.93 14.57
C LEU A 117 11.44 -15.70 14.50
N LYS A 118 11.98 -15.68 13.28
CA LYS A 118 13.38 -15.51 13.10
C LYS A 118 13.68 -14.70 11.87
N VAL A 119 14.57 -13.74 11.98
CA VAL A 119 14.98 -12.94 10.84
C VAL A 119 16.03 -13.73 10.07
N MET A 120 15.70 -14.09 8.82
CA MET A 120 16.60 -14.88 7.99
C MET A 120 17.58 -13.97 7.27
N LYS A 121 17.12 -12.81 6.84
CA LYS A 121 17.98 -11.87 6.15
C LYS A 121 17.63 -10.48 6.62
N SER A 122 18.58 -9.77 7.18
CA SER A 122 18.37 -8.42 7.67
C SER A 122 18.33 -7.41 6.53
N SER A 123 17.58 -6.33 6.74
CA SER A 123 17.57 -5.22 5.79
C SER A 123 18.84 -4.41 5.87
N GLY A 124 19.65 -4.64 6.89
CA GLY A 124 20.83 -3.82 7.15
C GLY A 124 20.55 -2.68 8.12
N THR A 125 19.31 -2.46 8.47
CA THR A 125 18.92 -1.38 9.39
C THR A 125 18.06 -1.99 10.48
N SER A 126 18.53 -1.97 11.71
CA SER A 126 17.84 -2.65 12.79
C SER A 126 16.42 -2.16 13.04
N SER A 127 16.15 -0.88 12.82
CA SER A 127 14.81 -0.37 13.03
C SER A 127 13.81 -0.93 12.02
N LEU A 128 14.26 -1.20 10.80
CA LEU A 128 13.40 -1.79 9.78
C LEU A 128 13.11 -3.25 10.12
N ASP A 129 14.15 -3.98 10.52
CA ASP A 129 13.98 -5.38 10.89
C ASP A 129 13.04 -5.52 12.07
N ARG A 130 13.22 -4.65 13.07
CA ARG A 130 12.42 -4.70 14.26
C ARG A 130 10.96 -4.35 13.99
N ALA A 131 10.73 -3.37 13.11
CA ALA A 131 9.37 -2.97 12.78
C ALA A 131 8.60 -4.12 12.12
N ALA A 132 9.25 -4.86 11.23
CA ALA A 132 8.62 -5.97 10.56
C ALA A 132 8.32 -7.11 11.55
N ALA A 133 9.28 -7.43 12.41
CA ALA A 133 9.09 -8.48 13.40
C ALA A 133 7.97 -8.10 14.38
N ASN A 134 7.96 -6.85 14.82
CA ASN A 134 6.94 -6.39 15.76
C ASN A 134 5.54 -6.40 15.11
N ALA A 135 5.46 -6.11 13.83
CA ALA A 135 4.19 -6.15 13.12
C ALA A 135 3.61 -7.56 13.17
N LEU A 136 4.46 -8.57 12.94
CA LEU A 136 4.00 -9.94 13.00
C LEU A 136 3.59 -10.34 14.41
N LEU A 137 4.38 -9.96 15.39
CA LEU A 137 4.10 -10.33 16.77
C LEU A 137 2.88 -9.61 17.34
N ALA A 138 2.57 -8.42 16.85
CA ALA A 138 1.43 -7.67 17.31
C ALA A 138 0.14 -8.03 16.58
N SER A 139 0.24 -8.75 15.49
CA SER A 139 -0.94 -9.08 14.68
C SER A 139 -1.75 -10.19 15.34
N ARG A 140 -3.07 -10.02 15.24
CA ARG A 140 -3.97 -11.06 15.78
C ARG A 140 -4.53 -11.81 14.59
N LEU A 141 -3.87 -12.89 14.25
CA LEU A 141 -4.24 -13.66 13.08
C LEU A 141 -5.41 -14.59 13.37
N GLN A 142 -6.14 -14.94 12.35
CA GLN A 142 -7.23 -15.88 12.47
C GLN A 142 -6.66 -17.27 12.69
N ALA A 143 -7.46 -18.14 13.24
CA ALA A 143 -7.10 -19.53 13.36
C ALA A 143 -6.85 -20.09 11.97
N LEU A 144 -6.01 -21.08 11.86
CA LEU A 144 -5.72 -21.70 10.58
C LEU A 144 -6.98 -22.33 10.00
N PRO A 145 -7.10 -22.39 8.66
CA PRO A 145 -8.30 -22.98 8.05
C PRO A 145 -8.58 -24.38 8.55
N ALA A 146 -9.84 -24.72 8.68
CA ALA A 146 -10.24 -25.99 9.23
C ALA A 146 -9.79 -27.17 8.37
N ASP A 147 -9.66 -26.96 7.07
CA ASP A 147 -9.23 -27.99 6.15
C ASP A 147 -7.71 -28.15 6.11
N PHE A 148 -6.98 -27.36 6.87
CA PHE A 148 -5.53 -27.51 6.97
C PHE A 148 -5.27 -28.44 8.15
N ALA A 149 -4.77 -29.62 7.91
CA ALA A 149 -4.59 -30.63 8.93
C ALA A 149 -3.50 -30.42 9.97
N PRO A 150 -2.33 -29.90 9.62
CA PRO A 150 -1.26 -29.77 10.60
C PRO A 150 -1.57 -28.83 11.74
N ALA A 151 -0.91 -29.02 12.87
CA ALA A 151 -1.12 -28.21 14.04
C ALA A 151 -0.57 -26.80 13.93
N ARG A 152 0.36 -26.60 13.02
CA ARG A 152 0.96 -25.26 12.82
C ARG A 152 1.43 -25.11 11.38
N LEU A 153 1.62 -23.88 10.95
CA LEU A 153 1.99 -23.56 9.59
C LEU A 153 3.31 -22.80 9.59
N TYR A 154 4.24 -23.24 8.75
CA TYR A 154 5.51 -22.54 8.59
C TYR A 154 5.36 -21.54 7.44
N ILE A 155 5.79 -20.30 7.66
CA ILE A 155 5.69 -19.27 6.64
C ILE A 155 7.01 -18.51 6.54
N GLN A 156 7.35 -18.15 5.29
CA GLN A 156 8.44 -17.20 5.06
C GLN A 156 7.82 -15.99 4.40
N ALA A 157 8.16 -14.82 4.85
CA ALA A 157 7.63 -13.56 4.32
C ALA A 157 8.74 -12.53 4.17
N SER A 158 8.64 -11.71 3.14
CA SER A 158 9.58 -10.62 2.92
C SER A 158 8.88 -9.29 3.10
N PHE A 159 9.53 -8.37 3.80
CA PHE A 159 8.98 -7.06 4.09
C PHE A 159 9.87 -6.03 3.43
N PHE A 160 9.32 -5.24 2.52
CA PHE A 160 10.07 -4.28 1.72
C PHE A 160 9.83 -2.85 2.19
N TYR A 161 10.90 -2.07 2.27
CA TYR A 161 10.83 -0.66 2.64
C TYR A 161 11.46 0.15 1.50
N ASN A 162 10.68 1.02 0.92
CA ASN A 162 11.12 1.86 -0.20
C ASN A 162 11.72 1.04 -1.36
N GLU A 163 11.35 -0.23 -1.45
CA GLU A 163 11.76 -1.12 -2.52
C GLU A 163 10.54 -1.88 -3.01
N GLU A 164 10.57 -2.33 -4.22
CA GLU A 164 9.48 -3.16 -4.72
C GLU A 164 9.89 -4.62 -4.66
N PRO A 165 8.97 -5.50 -4.36
CA PRO A 165 9.26 -6.93 -4.36
C PRO A 165 9.66 -7.35 -5.78
N GLN A 166 10.67 -8.20 -5.84
CA GLN A 166 11.10 -8.63 -7.11
C GLN A 166 10.37 -9.86 -7.43
N GLY A 167 9.79 -9.87 -8.51
CA GLY A 167 9.01 -10.85 -8.86
C GLY A 167 8.96 -12.05 -9.27
#